data_df17d11171946b9a44bc052a666f989f
#
_entry.id   df17d11171946b9a44bc052a666f989f
#
_cell.length_a   1.000
_cell.length_b   1.000
_cell.length_c   1.000
_cell.angle_alpha   90.00
_cell.angle_beta   90.00
_cell.angle_gamma   90.00
#
_symmetry.space_group_name_H-M   'P 1'
#
loop_
_entity.id
_entity.type
_entity.pdbx_description
1 polymer ?
#
loop_
_entity_poly.entity_id
_entity_poly.type
_entity_poly.pdbx_seq_one_letter_code
_entity_poly.pdbx_strand_id
1 'polypeptide(L)'
;RRVWGGPSLNPWRAPKLDGSFRPVFMRNFLVWRKLAIPSLVGNIAEPLIWLVAFGYGMGALVGSVNFNGTAVPYLLFLASGSICMSAMNAASFEALYSAFSRMHVQKTWDGIMNAPVSLDNVVLAEMLWAAFKSLFTTTAIMLVMLALNISTSTHLLLAWPVLLLTGITFSCLALVFNALA
;
A
#
# COMPACT_ATOMS: atom_id res chain seq x y z
N ARG A 1 -22.50 -22.63 1.33
CA ARG A 1 -21.64 -23.66 0.67
C ARG A 1 -20.20 -23.36 1.08
N ARG A 2 -19.57 -24.28 1.86
CA ARG A 2 -18.16 -24.14 2.24
C ARG A 2 -17.32 -24.26 0.97
N VAL A 3 -16.78 -23.16 0.50
CA VAL A 3 -15.88 -23.11 -0.66
C VAL A 3 -14.53 -23.74 -0.33
N TRP A 4 -14.24 -23.95 0.93
CA TRP A 4 -12.95 -24.44 1.45
C TRP A 4 -13.13 -25.76 2.20
N GLY A 5 -13.39 -26.84 1.47
CA GLY A 5 -13.57 -28.20 1.99
C GLY A 5 -12.27 -28.91 2.39
N GLY A 6 -11.39 -28.24 3.13
CA GLY A 6 -10.25 -28.85 3.80
C GLY A 6 -10.57 -29.33 5.22
N PRO A 7 -9.73 -30.19 5.82
CA PRO A 7 -9.90 -30.60 7.21
C PRO A 7 -9.99 -29.38 8.11
N SER A 8 -10.83 -29.44 9.15
CA SER A 8 -11.12 -28.35 10.08
C SER A 8 -9.84 -27.57 10.41
N LEU A 9 -9.73 -26.35 9.85
CA LEU A 9 -8.57 -25.50 10.12
C LEU A 9 -8.66 -25.13 11.60
N ASN A 10 -7.72 -25.62 12.40
CA ASN A 10 -7.54 -25.14 13.75
C ASN A 10 -7.16 -23.65 13.65
N PRO A 11 -7.99 -22.70 14.09
CA PRO A 11 -7.74 -21.27 13.93
C PRO A 11 -6.45 -20.82 14.64
N TRP A 12 -5.93 -21.62 15.55
CA TRP A 12 -4.70 -21.36 16.31
C TRP A 12 -3.46 -22.05 15.73
N ARG A 13 -3.58 -22.67 14.57
CA ARG A 13 -2.42 -23.32 13.93
C ARG A 13 -1.47 -22.24 13.41
N ALA A 14 -0.18 -22.39 13.72
CA ALA A 14 0.87 -21.55 13.11
C ALA A 14 0.85 -21.67 11.58
N PRO A 15 0.97 -20.54 10.84
CA PRO A 15 0.97 -20.55 9.39
C PRO A 15 2.12 -21.38 8.83
N LYS A 16 1.86 -22.18 7.79
CA LYS A 16 2.89 -22.95 7.09
C LYS A 16 3.48 -22.10 5.98
N LEU A 17 4.61 -21.50 6.27
CA LEU A 17 5.35 -20.65 5.33
C LEU A 17 6.54 -21.45 4.79
N ASP A 18 6.47 -21.88 3.54
CA ASP A 18 7.49 -22.71 2.86
C ASP A 18 8.17 -21.99 1.69
N GLY A 19 7.97 -20.69 1.55
CA GLY A 19 8.54 -19.89 0.47
C GLY A 19 7.73 -19.90 -0.83
N SER A 20 6.63 -20.67 -0.92
CA SER A 20 5.73 -20.68 -2.09
C SER A 20 4.94 -19.37 -2.26
N PHE A 21 5.08 -18.42 -1.36
CA PHE A 21 4.56 -17.06 -1.53
C PHE A 21 5.28 -16.30 -2.67
N ARG A 22 6.56 -16.62 -2.94
CA ARG A 22 7.38 -15.92 -3.96
C ARG A 22 6.78 -15.96 -5.36
N PRO A 23 6.40 -17.12 -5.93
CA PRO A 23 5.77 -17.16 -7.25
C PRO A 23 4.43 -16.41 -7.29
N VAL A 24 3.65 -16.42 -6.22
CA VAL A 24 2.38 -15.67 -6.13
C VAL A 24 2.64 -14.16 -6.15
N PHE A 25 3.60 -13.71 -5.35
CA PHE A 25 4.04 -12.30 -5.36
C PHE A 25 4.56 -11.89 -6.75
N MET A 26 5.43 -12.70 -7.35
CA MET A 26 6.00 -12.43 -8.68
C MET A 26 4.92 -12.35 -9.76
N ARG A 27 3.91 -13.21 -9.69
CA ARG A 27 2.75 -13.13 -10.58
C ARG A 27 2.04 -11.78 -10.48
N ASN A 28 1.75 -11.32 -9.26
CA ASN A 28 1.10 -10.03 -9.04
C ASN A 28 1.97 -8.88 -9.57
N PHE A 29 3.27 -8.95 -9.36
CA PHE A 29 4.24 -7.98 -9.88
C PHE A 29 4.26 -7.96 -11.42
N LEU A 30 4.31 -9.12 -12.08
CA LEU A 30 4.34 -9.22 -13.54
C LEU A 30 3.06 -8.70 -14.19
N VAL A 31 1.91 -8.97 -13.58
CA VAL A 31 0.61 -8.43 -14.05
C VAL A 31 0.59 -6.92 -13.90
N TRP A 32 0.98 -6.40 -12.73
CA TRP A 32 1.01 -4.98 -12.45
C TRP A 32 2.00 -4.21 -13.34
N ARG A 33 3.16 -4.80 -13.64
CA ARG A 33 4.19 -4.16 -14.49
C ARG A 33 3.63 -3.71 -15.84
N LYS A 34 2.65 -4.41 -16.39
CA LYS A 34 1.99 -4.04 -17.64
C LYS A 34 1.13 -2.78 -17.51
N LEU A 35 0.64 -2.50 -16.31
CA LEU A 35 -0.20 -1.36 -15.98
C LEU A 35 0.49 -0.36 -15.04
N ALA A 36 1.83 -0.46 -14.89
CA ALA A 36 2.58 0.34 -13.94
C ALA A 36 2.46 1.85 -14.21
N ILE A 37 2.58 2.27 -15.48
CA ILE A 37 2.51 3.69 -15.85
C ILE A 37 1.12 4.28 -15.55
N PRO A 38 -0.02 3.71 -16.03
CA PRO A 38 -1.34 4.22 -15.66
C PRO A 38 -1.60 4.21 -14.15
N SER A 39 -1.15 3.15 -13.46
CA SER A 39 -1.28 3.03 -12.01
C SER A 39 -0.50 4.11 -11.26
N LEU A 40 0.73 4.41 -11.70
CA LEU A 40 1.54 5.48 -11.13
C LEU A 40 0.87 6.84 -11.31
N VAL A 41 0.47 7.16 -12.54
CA VAL A 41 -0.19 8.43 -12.84
C VAL A 41 -1.41 8.62 -11.96
N GLY A 42 -2.29 7.62 -11.85
CA GLY A 42 -3.48 7.69 -11.00
C GLY A 42 -3.17 7.87 -9.53
N ASN A 43 -2.19 7.13 -9.00
CA ASN A 43 -1.85 7.18 -7.57
C ASN A 43 -1.07 8.45 -7.16
N ILE A 44 -0.36 9.09 -8.10
CA ILE A 44 0.40 10.32 -7.86
C ILE A 44 -0.47 11.57 -8.12
N ALA A 45 -1.38 11.50 -9.07
CA ALA A 45 -2.20 12.64 -9.46
C ALA A 45 -3.03 13.19 -8.30
N GLU A 46 -3.67 12.33 -7.52
CA GLU A 46 -4.48 12.73 -6.37
C GLU A 46 -3.66 13.51 -5.32
N PRO A 47 -2.55 12.97 -4.75
CA PRO A 47 -1.72 13.73 -3.80
C PRO A 47 -1.15 15.01 -4.39
N LEU A 48 -0.79 15.04 -5.69
CA LEU A 48 -0.30 16.25 -6.33
C LEU A 48 -1.36 17.32 -6.44
N ILE A 49 -2.59 16.96 -6.81
CA ILE A 49 -3.71 17.91 -6.86
C ILE A 49 -3.93 18.54 -5.47
N TRP A 50 -3.94 17.71 -4.41
CA TRP A 50 -4.06 18.20 -3.04
C TRP A 50 -2.90 19.11 -2.64
N LEU A 51 -1.66 18.73 -2.96
CA LEU A 51 -0.46 19.52 -2.69
C LEU A 51 -0.48 20.86 -3.43
N VAL A 52 -0.88 20.88 -4.69
CA VAL A 52 -0.95 22.12 -5.48
C VAL A 52 -2.10 22.98 -4.99
N ALA A 53 -3.31 22.43 -4.87
CA ALA A 53 -4.48 23.21 -4.49
C ALA A 53 -4.37 23.80 -3.07
N PHE A 54 -4.03 22.98 -2.09
CA PHE A 54 -3.97 23.40 -0.69
C PHE A 54 -2.59 23.88 -0.27
N GLY A 55 -1.52 23.28 -0.78
CA GLY A 55 -0.16 23.65 -0.43
C GLY A 55 0.21 25.04 -0.93
N TYR A 56 -0.03 25.35 -2.19
CA TYR A 56 0.22 26.69 -2.73
C TYR A 56 -0.96 27.64 -2.48
N GLY A 57 -2.20 27.18 -2.61
CA GLY A 57 -3.38 28.02 -2.41
C GLY A 57 -3.50 28.52 -0.96
N MET A 58 -3.55 27.61 0.02
CA MET A 58 -3.62 27.97 1.43
C MET A 58 -2.25 28.31 2.04
N GLY A 59 -1.17 27.80 1.49
CA GLY A 59 0.19 28.10 1.95
C GLY A 59 0.52 29.58 1.94
N ALA A 60 0.01 30.32 0.96
CA ALA A 60 0.16 31.78 0.89
C ALA A 60 -0.59 32.50 2.01
N LEU A 61 -1.69 31.93 2.53
CA LEU A 61 -2.51 32.53 3.60
C LEU A 61 -2.01 32.11 4.99
N VAL A 62 -1.62 30.84 5.15
CA VAL A 62 -1.23 30.25 6.45
C VAL A 62 0.25 30.48 6.76
N GLY A 63 1.10 30.50 5.72
CA GLY A 63 2.54 30.69 5.82
C GLY A 63 3.24 29.51 6.51
N SER A 64 3.23 29.47 7.85
CA SER A 64 3.87 28.41 8.64
C SER A 64 2.96 27.91 9.75
N VAL A 65 3.15 26.65 10.12
CA VAL A 65 2.48 25.97 11.25
C VAL A 65 3.49 25.75 12.36
N ASN A 66 3.11 26.06 13.59
CA ASN A 66 3.95 25.76 14.75
C ASN A 66 3.82 24.28 15.11
N PHE A 67 4.89 23.52 14.92
CA PHE A 67 4.97 22.12 15.27
C PHE A 67 6.07 21.92 16.32
N ASN A 68 5.69 21.53 17.53
CA ASN A 68 6.60 21.35 18.67
C ASN A 68 7.54 22.54 18.93
N GLY A 69 7.06 23.77 18.82
CA GLY A 69 7.86 24.97 19.02
C GLY A 69 8.70 25.41 17.82
N THR A 70 8.64 24.67 16.70
CA THR A 70 9.36 24.99 15.47
C THR A 70 8.37 25.43 14.40
N ALA A 71 8.64 26.56 13.73
CA ALA A 71 7.85 27.01 12.60
C ALA A 71 8.17 26.17 11.35
N VAL A 72 7.22 25.38 10.89
CA VAL A 72 7.33 24.53 9.71
C VAL A 72 6.52 25.15 8.57
N PRO A 73 7.05 25.29 7.35
CA PRO A 73 6.28 25.73 6.20
C PRO A 73 5.02 24.87 6.02
N TYR A 74 3.86 25.50 5.78
CA TYR A 74 2.59 24.80 5.64
C TYR A 74 2.62 23.74 4.55
N LEU A 75 3.28 24.02 3.43
CA LEU A 75 3.44 23.09 2.31
C LEU A 75 4.18 21.79 2.74
N LEU A 76 5.23 21.91 3.54
CA LEU A 76 5.99 20.77 4.04
C LEU A 76 5.17 19.93 5.02
N PHE A 77 4.41 20.61 5.92
CA PHE A 77 3.51 19.94 6.85
C PHE A 77 2.42 19.15 6.10
N LEU A 78 1.77 19.77 5.12
CA LEU A 78 0.75 19.14 4.29
C LEU A 78 1.32 17.96 3.48
N ALA A 79 2.51 18.12 2.93
CA ALA A 79 3.18 17.09 2.14
C ALA A 79 3.51 15.85 2.95
N SER A 80 3.97 16.01 4.20
CA SER A 80 4.25 14.87 5.08
C SER A 80 2.98 14.06 5.42
N GLY A 81 1.88 14.76 5.71
CA GLY A 81 0.57 14.13 5.92
C GLY A 81 0.06 13.39 4.67
N SER A 82 0.24 13.99 3.50
CA SER A 82 -0.17 13.40 2.22
C SER A 82 0.57 12.09 1.91
N ILE A 83 1.86 11.97 2.23
CA ILE A 83 2.62 10.73 2.07
C ILE A 83 2.03 9.62 2.94
N CYS A 84 1.78 9.90 4.22
CA CYS A 84 1.21 8.92 5.15
C CYS A 84 -0.19 8.47 4.72
N MET A 85 -1.03 9.41 4.30
CA MET A 85 -2.37 9.13 3.78
C MET A 85 -2.32 8.27 2.51
N SER A 86 -1.40 8.58 1.61
CA SER A 86 -1.20 7.81 0.37
C SER A 86 -0.69 6.40 0.64
N ALA A 87 0.18 6.21 1.64
CA ALA A 87 0.63 4.88 2.06
C ALA A 87 -0.54 4.01 2.53
N MET A 88 -1.35 4.56 3.42
CA MET A 88 -2.55 3.91 3.95
C MET A 88 -3.54 3.57 2.83
N ASN A 89 -3.88 4.55 2.01
CA ASN A 89 -4.85 4.36 0.92
C ASN A 89 -4.36 3.32 -0.09
N ALA A 90 -3.12 3.41 -0.57
CA ALA A 90 -2.57 2.48 -1.56
C ALA A 90 -2.58 1.03 -1.07
N ALA A 91 -2.20 0.79 0.20
CA ALA A 91 -2.24 -0.54 0.81
C ALA A 91 -3.68 -1.05 0.97
N SER A 92 -4.57 -0.19 1.48
CA SER A 92 -5.98 -0.54 1.71
C SER A 92 -6.72 -0.83 0.41
N PHE A 93 -6.58 0.01 -0.61
CA PHE A 93 -7.22 -0.20 -1.90
C PHE A 93 -6.72 -1.48 -2.59
N GLU A 94 -5.41 -1.73 -2.55
CA GLU A 94 -4.88 -2.97 -3.14
C GLU A 94 -5.42 -4.21 -2.43
N ALA A 95 -5.44 -4.20 -1.10
CA ALA A 95 -5.89 -5.35 -0.34
C ALA A 95 -7.43 -5.49 -0.37
N LEU A 96 -8.22 -4.41 -0.21
CA LEU A 96 -9.67 -4.48 -0.19
C LEU A 96 -10.28 -4.77 -1.56
N TYR A 97 -9.80 -4.09 -2.61
CA TYR A 97 -10.44 -4.22 -3.93
C TYR A 97 -9.73 -5.21 -4.84
N SER A 98 -8.41 -5.09 -5.00
CA SER A 98 -7.68 -5.94 -5.94
C SER A 98 -7.55 -7.37 -5.42
N ALA A 99 -7.23 -7.56 -4.13
CA ALA A 99 -7.15 -8.90 -3.56
C ALA A 99 -8.53 -9.54 -3.45
N PHE A 100 -9.57 -8.78 -3.06
CA PHE A 100 -10.95 -9.24 -3.07
C PHE A 100 -11.39 -9.70 -4.46
N SER A 101 -11.12 -8.90 -5.49
CA SER A 101 -11.43 -9.28 -6.87
C SER A 101 -10.72 -10.58 -7.28
N ARG A 102 -9.44 -10.74 -6.92
CA ARG A 102 -8.68 -11.97 -7.19
C ARG A 102 -9.24 -13.19 -6.43
N MET A 103 -9.74 -12.97 -5.23
CA MET A 103 -10.30 -14.02 -4.38
C MET A 103 -11.69 -14.45 -4.85
N HIS A 104 -12.63 -13.49 -4.96
CA HIS A 104 -14.06 -13.79 -5.14
C HIS A 104 -14.54 -13.70 -6.59
N VAL A 105 -14.05 -12.72 -7.37
CA VAL A 105 -14.53 -12.47 -8.72
C VAL A 105 -13.76 -13.29 -9.75
N GLN A 106 -12.44 -13.16 -9.75
CA GLN A 106 -11.58 -13.85 -10.72
C GLN A 106 -11.27 -15.30 -10.32
N LYS A 107 -11.55 -15.68 -9.07
CA LYS A 107 -11.23 -16.99 -8.49
C LYS A 107 -9.77 -17.42 -8.73
N THR A 108 -8.88 -16.44 -8.77
CA THR A 108 -7.46 -16.66 -9.00
C THR A 108 -6.82 -17.47 -7.88
N TRP A 109 -7.29 -17.26 -6.63
CA TRP A 109 -6.79 -18.01 -5.48
C TRP A 109 -7.12 -19.50 -5.60
N ASP A 110 -8.33 -19.87 -6.08
CA ASP A 110 -8.70 -21.26 -6.35
C ASP A 110 -7.75 -21.88 -7.37
N GLY A 111 -7.43 -21.15 -8.44
CA GLY A 111 -6.49 -21.61 -9.45
C GLY A 111 -5.08 -21.81 -8.91
N ILE A 112 -4.58 -20.93 -8.03
CA ILE A 112 -3.26 -21.05 -7.40
C ILE A 112 -3.22 -22.24 -6.44
N MET A 113 -4.28 -22.48 -5.68
CA MET A 113 -4.35 -23.58 -4.71
C MET A 113 -4.57 -24.95 -5.35
N ASN A 114 -4.83 -25.03 -6.65
CA ASN A 114 -4.73 -26.30 -7.41
C ASN A 114 -3.28 -26.78 -7.57
N ALA A 115 -2.30 -25.87 -7.41
CA ALA A 115 -0.89 -26.21 -7.24
C ALA A 115 -0.57 -26.47 -5.74
N PRO A 116 0.58 -27.05 -5.39
CA PRO A 116 0.96 -27.32 -4.00
C PRO A 116 1.34 -26.03 -3.24
N VAL A 117 0.44 -25.04 -3.24
CA VAL A 117 0.60 -23.74 -2.56
C VAL A 117 -0.46 -23.64 -1.46
N SER A 118 -0.04 -23.43 -0.23
CA SER A 118 -0.96 -23.27 0.89
C SER A 118 -1.65 -21.91 0.88
N LEU A 119 -2.87 -21.83 1.43
CA LEU A 119 -3.59 -20.58 1.61
C LEU A 119 -2.77 -19.54 2.39
N ASP A 120 -2.00 -19.98 3.39
CA ASP A 120 -1.14 -19.12 4.20
C ASP A 120 -0.12 -18.37 3.33
N ASN A 121 0.47 -19.06 2.34
CA ASN A 121 1.41 -18.46 1.39
C ASN A 121 0.72 -17.49 0.41
N VAL A 122 -0.51 -17.76 0.00
CA VAL A 122 -1.29 -16.85 -0.85
C VAL A 122 -1.60 -15.57 -0.11
N VAL A 123 -2.09 -15.66 1.14
CA VAL A 123 -2.41 -14.49 1.99
C VAL A 123 -1.15 -13.67 2.27
N LEU A 124 -0.04 -14.32 2.62
CA LEU A 124 1.24 -13.64 2.82
C LEU A 124 1.71 -12.90 1.56
N ALA A 125 1.58 -13.53 0.39
CA ALA A 125 1.95 -12.90 -0.88
C ALA A 125 1.10 -11.67 -1.19
N GLU A 126 -0.21 -11.72 -0.94
CA GLU A 126 -1.12 -10.59 -1.14
C GLU A 126 -0.82 -9.44 -0.17
N MET A 127 -0.55 -9.75 1.11
CA MET A 127 -0.14 -8.76 2.11
C MET A 127 1.14 -8.05 1.71
N LEU A 128 2.19 -8.82 1.37
CA LEU A 128 3.47 -8.27 0.95
C LEU A 128 3.35 -7.49 -0.37
N TRP A 129 2.49 -7.93 -1.28
CA TRP A 129 2.22 -7.23 -2.52
C TRP A 129 1.57 -5.86 -2.28
N ALA A 130 0.55 -5.79 -1.43
CA ALA A 130 -0.12 -4.53 -1.09
C ALA A 130 0.84 -3.55 -0.37
N ALA A 131 1.66 -4.05 0.56
CA ALA A 131 2.68 -3.27 1.23
C ALA A 131 3.77 -2.75 0.26
N PHE A 132 4.22 -3.60 -0.67
CA PHE A 132 5.18 -3.22 -1.71
C PHE A 132 4.62 -2.13 -2.61
N LYS A 133 3.38 -2.27 -3.06
CA LYS A 133 2.71 -1.28 -3.92
C LYS A 133 2.53 0.06 -3.21
N SER A 134 2.17 0.03 -1.92
CA SER A 134 2.10 1.22 -1.07
C SER A 134 3.45 1.92 -0.97
N LEU A 135 4.52 1.18 -0.68
CA LEU A 135 5.87 1.72 -0.60
C LEU A 135 6.33 2.30 -1.95
N PHE A 136 6.02 1.64 -3.04
CA PHE A 136 6.35 2.12 -4.39
C PHE A 136 5.63 3.43 -4.71
N THR A 137 4.34 3.54 -4.41
CA THR A 137 3.54 4.76 -4.62
C THR A 137 4.10 5.92 -3.77
N THR A 138 4.35 5.69 -2.50
CA THR A 138 4.87 6.74 -1.60
C THR A 138 6.28 7.18 -1.98
N THR A 139 7.13 6.25 -2.45
CA THR A 139 8.46 6.59 -2.98
C THR A 139 8.35 7.50 -4.19
N ALA A 140 7.41 7.22 -5.10
CA ALA A 140 7.20 8.08 -6.27
C ALA A 140 6.74 9.49 -5.86
N ILE A 141 5.86 9.62 -4.86
CA ILE A 141 5.44 10.93 -4.32
C ILE A 141 6.63 11.65 -3.66
N MET A 142 7.46 10.93 -2.89
CA MET A 142 8.67 11.50 -2.29
C MET A 142 9.65 12.03 -3.35
N LEU A 143 9.83 11.31 -4.46
CA LEU A 143 10.65 11.76 -5.58
C LEU A 143 10.10 13.04 -6.23
N VAL A 144 8.79 13.14 -6.39
CA VAL A 144 8.15 14.37 -6.88
C VAL A 144 8.37 15.53 -5.91
N MET A 145 8.25 15.30 -4.60
CA MET A 145 8.52 16.33 -3.60
C MET A 145 9.97 16.83 -3.62
N LEU A 146 10.93 15.90 -3.84
CA LEU A 146 12.33 16.25 -4.04
C LEU A 146 12.53 17.08 -5.32
N ALA A 147 11.89 16.69 -6.42
CA ALA A 147 11.97 17.40 -7.70
C ALA A 147 11.39 18.83 -7.62
N LEU A 148 10.34 19.02 -6.81
CA LEU A 148 9.73 20.33 -6.55
C LEU A 148 10.45 21.14 -5.45
N ASN A 149 11.55 20.63 -4.90
CA ASN A 149 12.29 21.26 -3.80
C ASN A 149 11.43 21.55 -2.54
N ILE A 150 10.37 20.78 -2.32
CA ILE A 150 9.50 20.94 -1.14
C ILE A 150 10.24 20.46 0.12
N SER A 151 11.05 19.39 0.00
CA SER A 151 11.90 18.88 1.05
C SER A 151 13.17 18.30 0.47
N THR A 152 14.32 18.78 0.92
CA THR A 152 15.65 18.27 0.54
C THR A 152 16.33 17.49 1.68
N SER A 153 15.58 17.21 2.76
CA SER A 153 16.13 16.57 3.94
C SER A 153 16.44 15.09 3.69
N THR A 154 17.66 14.66 4.00
CA THR A 154 18.08 13.25 3.99
C THR A 154 17.25 12.39 4.96
N HIS A 155 16.65 13.00 5.98
CA HIS A 155 15.74 12.31 6.92
C HIS A 155 14.49 11.73 6.25
N LEU A 156 14.15 12.15 5.03
CA LEU A 156 13.07 11.58 4.23
C LEU A 156 13.25 10.05 4.02
N LEU A 157 14.50 9.58 3.94
CA LEU A 157 14.81 8.15 3.83
C LEU A 157 14.44 7.35 5.09
N LEU A 158 14.45 7.99 6.27
CA LEU A 158 14.04 7.36 7.52
C LEU A 158 12.52 7.11 7.58
N ALA A 159 11.74 7.73 6.71
CA ALA A 159 10.31 7.47 6.60
C ALA A 159 10.00 6.09 5.98
N TRP A 160 10.92 5.50 5.18
CA TRP A 160 10.68 4.23 4.49
C TRP A 160 10.27 3.07 5.41
N PRO A 161 10.99 2.77 6.51
CA PRO A 161 10.56 1.69 7.40
C PRO A 161 9.18 1.94 8.02
N VAL A 162 8.88 3.19 8.34
CA VAL A 162 7.55 3.55 8.89
C VAL A 162 6.46 3.37 7.84
N LEU A 163 6.68 3.82 6.60
CA LEU A 163 5.76 3.67 5.49
C LEU A 163 5.54 2.20 5.12
N LEU A 164 6.59 1.38 5.16
CA LEU A 164 6.49 -0.07 4.97
C LEU A 164 5.62 -0.71 6.06
N LEU A 165 5.87 -0.37 7.32
CA LEU A 165 5.09 -0.86 8.44
C LEU A 165 3.61 -0.44 8.33
N THR A 166 3.35 0.81 7.95
CA THR A 166 2.00 1.30 7.66
C THR A 166 1.34 0.47 6.57
N GLY A 167 2.04 0.24 5.45
CA GLY A 167 1.55 -0.60 4.35
C GLY A 167 1.20 -2.02 4.80
N ILE A 168 2.06 -2.68 5.59
CA ILE A 168 1.81 -4.01 6.16
C ILE A 168 0.58 -3.99 7.07
N THR A 169 0.49 -3.03 7.99
CA THR A 169 -0.62 -2.95 8.95
C THR A 169 -1.96 -2.79 8.24
N PHE A 170 -2.06 -1.84 7.31
CA PHE A 170 -3.31 -1.59 6.60
C PHE A 170 -3.67 -2.71 5.61
N SER A 171 -2.69 -3.37 4.99
CA SER A 171 -2.96 -4.54 4.16
C SER A 171 -3.47 -5.73 4.98
N CYS A 172 -2.91 -5.98 6.17
CA CYS A 172 -3.41 -7.01 7.08
C CYS A 172 -4.86 -6.76 7.49
N LEU A 173 -5.18 -5.52 7.93
CA LEU A 173 -6.54 -5.14 8.29
C LEU A 173 -7.52 -5.34 7.14
N ALA A 174 -7.15 -4.89 5.95
CA ALA A 174 -7.96 -5.02 4.76
C ALA A 174 -8.22 -6.50 4.37
N LEU A 175 -7.21 -7.36 4.48
CA LEU A 175 -7.37 -8.79 4.22
C LEU A 175 -8.26 -9.50 5.26
N VAL A 176 -8.25 -9.05 6.52
CA VAL A 176 -9.18 -9.54 7.55
C VAL A 176 -10.63 -9.22 7.14
N PHE A 177 -10.91 -8.00 6.68
CA PHE A 177 -12.25 -7.64 6.18
C PHE A 177 -12.63 -8.49 4.96
N ASN A 178 -11.73 -8.76 4.05
CA ASN A 178 -12.00 -9.65 2.90
C ASN A 178 -12.32 -11.09 3.33
N ALA A 179 -11.71 -11.56 4.41
CA ALA A 179 -11.99 -12.91 4.92
C ALA A 179 -13.35 -13.01 5.62
N LEU A 180 -13.91 -11.88 6.07
CA LEU A 180 -15.21 -11.80 6.74
C LEU A 180 -16.38 -11.56 5.77
N ALA A 181 -16.09 -11.11 4.54
CA ALA A 181 -17.08 -10.82 3.49
C ALA A 181 -17.48 -12.09 2.72
#